data_1d4cf9efda0277208c38fe1c2bea24f8
#
_entry.id   1d4cf9efda0277208c38fe1c2bea24f8
#
_cell.length_a   1.000
_cell.length_b   1.000
_cell.length_c   1.000
_cell.angle_alpha   90.00
_cell.angle_beta   90.00
_cell.angle_gamma   90.00
#
_symmetry.space_group_name_H-M   'P 1'
#
loop_
_entity.id
_entity.type
_entity.pdbx_description
1 polymer ?
#
loop_
_entity_poly.entity_id
_entity_poly.type
_entity_poly.pdbx_seq_one_letter_code
_entity_poly.pdbx_strand_id
1 'polypeptide(L)'
;MNSLTLYLKSASNLHQWQNTLTKLWDEVDDYAFESQHHKIDTYYQGEDLNYVANYHKLTIDEVINLHSKEIYHVLFLGFVPGFPYLHGLNSQLFTPRRDNPRVSVPKGAIAIGADQTGIYPENSPGGWHIIAHTDACLFDATASNPCLFKPGDTLEFVPVKRSKQ
;
A
#
# COMPACT_ATOMS: atom_id res chain seq x y z
N MET A 1 -10.98 4.56 -2.45
CA MET A 1 -11.80 5.34 -1.48
C MET A 1 -11.27 6.76 -1.47
N ASN A 2 -12.04 7.71 -2.00
CA ASN A 2 -11.62 9.10 -2.10
C ASN A 2 -12.53 9.91 -1.18
N SER A 3 -12.02 10.34 -0.05
CA SER A 3 -12.76 11.18 0.88
C SER A 3 -11.92 12.38 1.30
N LEU A 4 -12.57 13.55 1.38
CA LEU A 4 -12.00 14.77 1.93
C LEU A 4 -12.74 15.10 3.23
N THR A 5 -12.01 15.25 4.33
CA THR A 5 -12.56 15.65 5.62
C THR A 5 -12.08 17.07 5.95
N LEU A 6 -13.03 17.95 6.20
CA LEU A 6 -12.75 19.33 6.62
C LEU A 6 -13.09 19.53 8.10
N TYR A 7 -12.14 20.02 8.86
CA TYR A 7 -12.33 20.42 10.25
C TYR A 7 -12.64 21.92 10.31
N LEU A 8 -13.89 22.25 10.59
CA LEU A 8 -14.33 23.65 10.70
C LEU A 8 -14.14 24.18 12.12
N LYS A 9 -13.66 25.41 12.26
CA LYS A 9 -13.51 26.07 13.58
C LYS A 9 -14.86 26.40 14.25
N SER A 10 -15.95 26.45 13.49
CA SER A 10 -17.31 26.64 13.98
C SER A 10 -18.32 25.90 13.11
N ALA A 11 -19.43 25.44 13.68
CA ALA A 11 -20.51 24.74 12.96
C ALA A 11 -21.37 25.71 12.13
N SER A 12 -20.75 26.57 11.31
CA SER A 12 -21.48 27.48 10.42
C SER A 12 -21.84 26.80 9.12
N ASN A 13 -23.13 26.76 8.86
CA ASN A 13 -23.79 26.52 7.58
C ASN A 13 -23.13 25.49 6.62
N LEU A 14 -23.35 24.18 6.89
CA LEU A 14 -22.87 23.08 6.06
C LEU A 14 -23.22 23.22 4.57
N HIS A 15 -24.39 23.77 4.25
CA HIS A 15 -24.82 23.96 2.87
C HIS A 15 -23.96 24.97 2.11
N GLN A 16 -23.52 26.02 2.80
CA GLN A 16 -22.62 27.00 2.20
C GLN A 16 -21.25 26.38 1.89
N TRP A 17 -20.74 25.54 2.79
CA TRP A 17 -19.48 24.81 2.57
C TRP A 17 -19.60 23.79 1.43
N GLN A 18 -20.69 23.04 1.34
CA GLN A 18 -20.93 22.14 0.22
C GLN A 18 -20.87 22.88 -1.12
N ASN A 19 -21.60 24.00 -1.25
CA ASN A 19 -21.59 24.81 -2.47
C ASN A 19 -20.20 25.40 -2.79
N THR A 20 -19.48 25.83 -1.76
CA THR A 20 -18.11 26.38 -1.94
C THR A 20 -17.16 25.27 -2.41
N LEU A 21 -17.21 24.10 -1.80
CA LEU A 21 -16.37 22.96 -2.19
C LEU A 21 -16.64 22.48 -3.61
N THR A 22 -17.94 22.40 -3.99
CA THR A 22 -18.30 22.02 -5.36
C THR A 22 -17.72 23.00 -6.38
N LYS A 23 -17.80 24.30 -6.12
CA LYS A 23 -17.20 25.31 -7.01
C LYS A 23 -15.68 25.23 -7.06
N LEU A 24 -15.04 25.11 -5.89
CA LEU A 24 -13.58 24.98 -5.81
C LEU A 24 -13.08 23.71 -6.49
N TRP A 25 -13.86 22.64 -6.46
CA TRP A 25 -13.48 21.36 -7.11
C TRP A 25 -13.36 21.51 -8.62
N ASP A 26 -14.24 22.29 -9.24
CA ASP A 26 -14.21 22.57 -10.67
C ASP A 26 -13.09 23.57 -11.06
N GLU A 27 -12.58 24.34 -10.09
CA GLU A 27 -11.53 25.36 -10.27
C GLU A 27 -10.12 24.82 -9.89
N VAL A 28 -10.03 23.62 -9.31
CA VAL A 28 -8.74 23.00 -8.96
C VAL A 28 -8.10 22.49 -10.24
N ASP A 29 -7.05 23.19 -10.69
CA ASP A 29 -6.17 22.67 -11.71
C ASP A 29 -5.51 21.35 -11.23
N ASP A 30 -5.28 20.42 -12.14
CA ASP A 30 -4.50 19.22 -11.87
C ASP A 30 -3.11 19.63 -11.38
N TYR A 31 -2.93 19.65 -10.06
CA TYR A 31 -1.61 19.84 -9.48
C TYR A 31 -0.73 18.68 -9.92
N ALA A 32 0.23 18.96 -10.77
CA ALA A 32 1.30 18.01 -11.09
C ALA A 32 2.12 17.79 -9.81
N PHE A 33 1.79 16.74 -9.06
CA PHE A 33 2.64 16.27 -7.98
C PHE A 33 3.94 15.77 -8.60
N GLU A 34 5.09 16.20 -8.07
CA GLU A 34 6.36 15.54 -8.35
C GLU A 34 6.28 14.12 -7.75
N SER A 35 5.80 13.18 -8.55
CA SER A 35 5.76 11.78 -8.18
C SER A 35 7.13 11.15 -8.43
N GLN A 36 7.56 10.29 -7.51
CA GLN A 36 8.76 9.48 -7.67
C GLN A 36 8.36 8.05 -8.01
N HIS A 37 9.21 7.38 -8.80
CA HIS A 37 9.09 5.96 -9.07
C HIS A 37 10.13 5.19 -8.27
N HIS A 38 9.67 4.20 -7.48
CA HIS A 38 10.50 3.40 -6.60
C HIS A 38 10.59 1.96 -7.08
N LYS A 39 11.78 1.36 -6.95
CA LYS A 39 12.01 -0.08 -7.15
C LYS A 39 12.25 -0.72 -5.80
N ILE A 40 11.45 -1.73 -5.47
CA ILE A 40 11.48 -2.39 -4.16
C ILE A 40 11.95 -3.83 -4.34
N ASP A 41 13.18 -4.10 -3.93
CA ASP A 41 13.73 -5.46 -3.89
C ASP A 41 12.85 -6.34 -3.01
N THR A 42 12.40 -7.46 -3.58
CA THR A 42 11.31 -8.26 -3.01
C THR A 42 11.66 -9.74 -2.98
N TYR A 43 11.66 -10.31 -1.78
CA TYR A 43 11.88 -11.74 -1.52
C TYR A 43 10.53 -12.44 -1.40
N TYR A 44 10.10 -13.17 -2.42
CA TYR A 44 8.82 -13.91 -2.41
C TYR A 44 8.92 -15.21 -1.60
N GLN A 45 8.98 -15.05 -0.28
CA GLN A 45 9.08 -16.12 0.72
C GLN A 45 8.11 -15.87 1.88
N GLY A 46 6.99 -15.18 1.61
CA GLY A 46 5.97 -14.89 2.60
C GLY A 46 5.22 -16.15 3.04
N GLU A 47 4.83 -16.18 4.31
CA GLU A 47 4.20 -17.34 4.95
C GLU A 47 2.87 -17.74 4.30
N ASP A 48 2.17 -16.79 3.68
CA ASP A 48 0.88 -17.02 3.02
C ASP A 48 0.99 -17.13 1.49
N LEU A 49 2.20 -17.11 0.90
CA LEU A 49 2.37 -17.19 -0.55
C LEU A 49 1.72 -18.46 -1.13
N ASN A 50 1.93 -19.62 -0.47
CA ASN A 50 1.29 -20.87 -0.84
C ASN A 50 -0.24 -20.82 -0.69
N TYR A 51 -0.74 -20.15 0.36
CA TYR A 51 -2.18 -19.98 0.56
C TYR A 51 -2.80 -19.18 -0.59
N VAL A 52 -2.21 -18.04 -0.96
CA VAL A 52 -2.69 -17.19 -2.05
C VAL A 52 -2.65 -17.95 -3.37
N ALA A 53 -1.58 -18.67 -3.67
CA ALA A 53 -1.45 -19.48 -4.87
C ALA A 53 -2.58 -20.54 -4.95
N ASN A 54 -2.79 -21.31 -3.89
CA ASN A 54 -3.82 -22.32 -3.83
C ASN A 54 -5.24 -21.73 -3.91
N TYR A 55 -5.49 -20.60 -3.23
CA TYR A 55 -6.80 -19.94 -3.23
C TYR A 55 -7.24 -19.56 -4.65
N HIS A 56 -6.29 -19.06 -5.45
CA HIS A 56 -6.54 -18.65 -6.83
C HIS A 56 -6.28 -19.77 -7.86
N LYS A 57 -5.88 -20.96 -7.44
CA LYS A 57 -5.50 -22.09 -8.33
C LYS A 57 -4.36 -21.70 -9.28
N LEU A 58 -3.42 -20.94 -8.79
CA LEU A 58 -2.21 -20.48 -9.48
C LEU A 58 -0.99 -21.23 -8.92
N THR A 59 0.07 -21.27 -9.70
CA THR A 59 1.40 -21.63 -9.21
C THR A 59 2.03 -20.44 -8.47
N ILE A 60 3.03 -20.70 -7.64
CA ILE A 60 3.80 -19.63 -6.97
C ILE A 60 4.40 -18.66 -7.99
N ASP A 61 4.96 -19.18 -9.08
CA ASP A 61 5.59 -18.37 -10.13
C ASP A 61 4.56 -17.46 -10.83
N GLU A 62 3.32 -17.93 -11.03
CA GLU A 62 2.24 -17.10 -11.55
C GLU A 62 1.85 -15.98 -10.59
N VAL A 63 1.76 -16.26 -9.27
CA VAL A 63 1.49 -15.23 -8.25
C VAL A 63 2.60 -14.19 -8.26
N ILE A 64 3.86 -14.62 -8.25
CA ILE A 64 5.02 -13.71 -8.30
C ILE A 64 4.97 -12.84 -9.56
N ASN A 65 4.71 -13.45 -10.72
CA ASN A 65 4.65 -12.74 -11.98
C ASN A 65 3.50 -11.72 -12.03
N LEU A 66 2.31 -12.09 -11.57
CA LEU A 66 1.15 -11.20 -11.52
C LEU A 66 1.36 -10.04 -10.54
N HIS A 67 2.06 -10.27 -9.41
CA HIS A 67 2.32 -9.23 -8.43
C HIS A 67 3.49 -8.32 -8.85
N SER A 68 4.55 -8.85 -9.45
CA SER A 68 5.77 -8.08 -9.77
C SER A 68 5.73 -7.33 -11.10
N LYS A 69 4.79 -7.64 -11.99
CA LYS A 69 4.66 -6.97 -13.29
C LYS A 69 3.89 -5.65 -13.25
N GLU A 70 3.14 -5.43 -12.19
CA GLU A 70 2.29 -4.25 -12.07
C GLU A 70 3.09 -3.05 -11.56
N ILE A 71 2.69 -1.87 -12.03
CA ILE A 71 3.11 -0.60 -11.43
C ILE A 71 2.03 -0.19 -10.43
N TYR A 72 2.43 -0.02 -9.18
CA TYR A 72 1.55 0.34 -8.10
C TYR A 72 1.57 1.84 -7.84
N HIS A 73 0.41 2.40 -7.51
CA HIS A 73 0.24 3.79 -7.13
C HIS A 73 0.04 3.90 -5.62
N VAL A 74 0.80 4.75 -4.96
CA VAL A 74 0.62 5.08 -3.54
C VAL A 74 -0.59 5.99 -3.41
N LEU A 75 -1.73 5.45 -2.95
CA LEU A 75 -2.96 6.24 -2.76
C LEU A 75 -2.85 7.16 -1.56
N PHE A 76 -2.40 6.63 -0.44
CA PHE A 76 -2.19 7.34 0.82
C PHE A 76 -1.30 6.53 1.75
N LEU A 77 -0.79 7.19 2.79
CA LEU A 77 -0.12 6.56 3.92
C LEU A 77 -1.07 6.54 5.12
N GLY A 78 -1.14 5.41 5.84
CA GLY A 78 -2.06 5.30 6.98
C GLY A 78 -1.86 4.03 7.77
N PHE A 79 -2.73 3.73 8.73
CA PHE A 79 -2.62 2.60 9.64
C PHE A 79 -1.47 2.77 10.66
N VAL A 80 -0.22 2.69 10.22
CA VAL A 80 0.98 3.05 11.00
C VAL A 80 1.86 3.98 10.16
N PRO A 81 2.78 4.77 10.77
CA PRO A 81 3.64 5.68 10.03
C PRO A 81 4.42 4.99 8.91
N GLY A 82 4.30 5.50 7.69
CA GLY A 82 4.99 4.98 6.52
C GLY A 82 4.36 3.76 5.84
N PHE A 83 3.20 3.26 6.31
CA PHE A 83 2.50 2.16 5.62
C PHE A 83 1.82 2.67 4.35
N PRO A 84 2.21 2.20 3.15
CA PRO A 84 1.60 2.60 1.90
C PRO A 84 0.40 1.70 1.55
N TYR A 85 -0.74 2.32 1.26
CA TYR A 85 -1.85 1.65 0.59
C TYR A 85 -1.65 1.76 -0.91
N LEU A 86 -1.43 0.63 -1.55
CA LEU A 86 -1.07 0.53 -2.96
C LEU A 86 -2.26 0.09 -3.80
N HIS A 87 -2.51 0.83 -4.86
CA HIS A 87 -3.48 0.50 -5.91
C HIS A 87 -2.75 -0.04 -7.14
N GLY A 88 -3.40 -0.95 -7.87
CA GLY A 88 -2.84 -1.56 -9.07
C GLY A 88 -2.62 -3.07 -8.94
N LEU A 89 -3.07 -3.70 -7.83
CA LEU A 89 -3.01 -5.15 -7.71
C LEU A 89 -3.82 -5.81 -8.82
N ASN A 90 -3.23 -6.80 -9.47
CA ASN A 90 -3.92 -7.60 -10.48
C ASN A 90 -5.15 -8.28 -9.88
N SER A 91 -6.30 -8.18 -10.54
CA SER A 91 -7.59 -8.70 -10.01
C SER A 91 -7.58 -10.21 -9.75
N GLN A 92 -6.72 -10.97 -10.42
CA GLN A 92 -6.54 -12.40 -10.17
C GLN A 92 -5.89 -12.70 -8.81
N LEU A 93 -5.37 -11.68 -8.12
CA LEU A 93 -4.78 -11.81 -6.79
C LEU A 93 -5.65 -11.22 -5.67
N PHE A 94 -6.87 -10.76 -5.96
CA PHE A 94 -7.76 -10.20 -4.94
C PHE A 94 -8.13 -11.27 -3.91
N THR A 95 -7.57 -11.15 -2.72
CA THR A 95 -7.69 -12.15 -1.67
C THR A 95 -8.38 -11.55 -0.45
N PRO A 96 -9.51 -12.12 0.04
CA PRO A 96 -10.13 -11.66 1.27
C PRO A 96 -9.12 -11.59 2.42
N ARG A 97 -9.31 -10.63 3.34
CA ARG A 97 -8.49 -10.59 4.56
C ARG A 97 -8.65 -11.87 5.38
N ARG A 98 -7.67 -12.18 6.19
CA ARG A 98 -7.71 -13.32 7.12
C ARG A 98 -8.84 -13.13 8.14
N ASP A 99 -9.58 -14.18 8.43
CA ASP A 99 -10.61 -14.17 9.47
C ASP A 99 -10.00 -13.88 10.85
N ASN A 100 -8.80 -14.39 11.10
CA ASN A 100 -8.05 -14.17 12.32
C ASN A 100 -6.78 -13.35 12.00
N PRO A 101 -6.77 -12.05 12.29
CA PRO A 101 -5.58 -11.22 12.12
C PRO A 101 -4.41 -11.73 12.97
N ARG A 102 -3.18 -11.58 12.45
CA ARG A 102 -1.97 -11.85 13.24
C ARG A 102 -1.79 -10.79 14.31
N VAL A 103 -1.32 -11.20 15.47
CA VAL A 103 -0.93 -10.30 16.56
C VAL A 103 0.30 -9.48 16.14
N SER A 104 1.19 -10.05 15.34
CA SER A 104 2.38 -9.37 14.83
C SER A 104 2.67 -9.83 13.40
N VAL A 105 2.74 -8.86 12.50
CA VAL A 105 3.26 -8.97 11.13
C VAL A 105 4.63 -8.31 11.14
N PRO A 106 5.70 -8.95 10.64
CA PRO A 106 7.04 -8.40 10.74
C PRO A 106 7.23 -7.17 9.84
N LYS A 107 8.13 -6.27 10.28
CA LYS A 107 8.65 -5.17 9.45
C LYS A 107 9.14 -5.70 8.10
N GLY A 108 8.85 -4.99 7.02
CA GLY A 108 9.22 -5.35 5.65
C GLY A 108 8.29 -6.37 5.00
N ALA A 109 7.29 -6.90 5.72
CA ALA A 109 6.33 -7.82 5.12
C ALA A 109 5.52 -7.11 4.02
N ILE A 110 5.45 -7.75 2.84
CA ILE A 110 4.61 -7.34 1.71
C ILE A 110 3.39 -8.26 1.69
N ALA A 111 2.20 -7.67 1.73
CA ALA A 111 0.99 -8.44 1.93
C ALA A 111 -0.17 -7.98 1.05
N ILE A 112 -1.11 -8.91 0.79
CA ILE A 112 -2.34 -8.70 0.04
C ILE A 112 -3.53 -8.73 1.01
N GLY A 113 -4.44 -7.77 0.86
CA GLY A 113 -5.71 -7.72 1.58
C GLY A 113 -6.80 -7.08 0.73
N ALA A 114 -7.86 -7.82 0.43
CA ALA A 114 -8.90 -7.45 -0.52
C ALA A 114 -8.32 -7.19 -1.92
N ASP A 115 -8.47 -5.99 -2.44
CA ASP A 115 -8.03 -5.52 -3.75
C ASP A 115 -6.73 -4.70 -3.70
N GLN A 116 -6.02 -4.76 -2.58
CA GLN A 116 -4.84 -3.94 -2.31
C GLN A 116 -3.63 -4.77 -1.91
N THR A 117 -2.46 -4.22 -2.13
CA THR A 117 -1.20 -4.66 -1.53
C THR A 117 -0.59 -3.54 -0.71
N GLY A 118 0.34 -3.87 0.18
CA GLY A 118 1.02 -2.91 1.03
C GLY A 118 2.27 -3.50 1.65
N ILE A 119 3.08 -2.64 2.27
CA ILE A 119 4.34 -3.01 2.91
C ILE A 119 4.30 -2.54 4.36
N TYR A 120 4.54 -3.44 5.29
CA TYR A 120 4.56 -3.11 6.73
C TYR A 120 5.87 -2.41 7.11
N PRO A 121 5.85 -1.14 7.55
CA PRO A 121 7.06 -0.39 7.90
C PRO A 121 7.67 -0.78 9.24
N GLU A 122 6.85 -1.41 10.10
CA GLU A 122 7.25 -1.87 11.44
C GLU A 122 6.43 -3.10 11.85
N ASN A 123 6.83 -3.74 12.95
CA ASN A 123 6.05 -4.84 13.51
C ASN A 123 4.70 -4.33 14.02
N SER A 124 3.61 -4.86 13.48
CA SER A 124 2.25 -4.42 13.84
C SER A 124 1.24 -5.54 13.66
N PRO A 125 0.09 -5.51 14.35
CA PRO A 125 -0.99 -6.45 14.06
C PRO A 125 -1.47 -6.32 12.61
N GLY A 126 -1.97 -7.41 12.00
CA GLY A 126 -2.50 -7.30 10.64
C GLY A 126 -3.22 -8.55 10.15
N GLY A 127 -4.22 -8.34 9.30
CA GLY A 127 -5.06 -9.41 8.72
C GLY A 127 -4.80 -9.64 7.22
N TRP A 128 -3.73 -9.10 6.66
CA TRP A 128 -3.38 -9.32 5.25
C TRP A 128 -2.51 -10.56 5.09
N HIS A 129 -2.54 -11.16 3.90
CA HIS A 129 -1.76 -12.35 3.57
C HIS A 129 -0.35 -11.97 3.16
N ILE A 130 0.64 -12.39 3.92
CA ILE A 130 2.06 -12.10 3.67
C ILE A 130 2.55 -12.98 2.52
N ILE A 131 2.90 -12.35 1.38
CA ILE A 131 3.40 -13.05 0.19
C ILE A 131 4.90 -12.89 -0.03
N ALA A 132 5.48 -11.81 0.51
CA ALA A 132 6.89 -11.49 0.30
C ALA A 132 7.42 -10.62 1.45
N HIS A 133 8.72 -10.29 1.37
CA HIS A 133 9.42 -9.39 2.28
C HIS A 133 10.35 -8.46 1.51
N THR A 134 10.67 -7.32 2.11
CA THR A 134 11.71 -6.39 1.66
C THR A 134 12.54 -5.90 2.84
N ASP A 135 13.80 -5.55 2.58
CA ASP A 135 14.69 -4.91 3.56
C ASP A 135 14.64 -3.36 3.44
N ALA A 136 13.78 -2.80 2.58
CA ALA A 136 13.64 -1.37 2.41
C ALA A 136 13.17 -0.69 3.71
N CYS A 137 13.82 0.41 4.09
CA CYS A 137 13.38 1.24 5.21
C CYS A 137 12.27 2.19 4.76
N LEU A 138 11.01 1.90 5.11
CA LEU A 138 9.86 2.71 4.69
C LEU A 138 9.64 3.93 5.57
N PHE A 139 10.08 3.86 6.82
CA PHE A 139 9.90 4.94 7.78
C PHE A 139 11.12 5.05 8.70
N ASP A 140 11.65 6.27 8.81
CA ASP A 140 12.72 6.65 9.74
C ASP A 140 12.37 8.01 10.37
N ALA A 141 11.99 7.99 11.64
CA ALA A 141 11.59 9.19 12.37
C ALA A 141 12.73 10.22 12.54
N THR A 142 13.98 9.83 12.31
CA THR A 142 15.16 10.71 12.44
C THR A 142 15.53 11.41 11.14
N ALA A 143 14.98 10.94 10.01
CA ALA A 143 15.25 11.52 8.71
C ALA A 143 14.46 12.82 8.48
N SER A 144 15.01 13.73 7.69
CA SER A 144 14.33 14.98 7.28
C SER A 144 13.03 14.70 6.49
N ASN A 145 13.01 13.63 5.70
CA ASN A 145 11.83 13.05 5.07
C ASN A 145 11.61 11.67 5.67
N PRO A 146 10.77 11.53 6.72
CA PRO A 146 10.67 10.29 7.46
C PRO A 146 10.03 9.14 6.70
N CYS A 147 9.18 9.40 5.70
CA CYS A 147 8.54 8.38 4.88
C CYS A 147 9.26 8.22 3.54
N LEU A 148 9.52 6.95 3.15
CA LEU A 148 10.09 6.63 1.84
C LEU A 148 9.13 7.05 0.71
N PHE A 149 7.83 6.80 0.91
CA PHE A 149 6.80 7.08 -0.08
C PHE A 149 5.98 8.34 0.25
N LYS A 150 5.41 8.93 -0.79
CA LYS A 150 4.40 9.99 -0.70
C LYS A 150 3.15 9.58 -1.49
N PRO A 151 1.96 10.08 -1.15
CA PRO A 151 0.79 9.93 -2.00
C PRO A 151 1.09 10.45 -3.41
N GLY A 152 0.70 9.67 -4.43
CA GLY A 152 1.00 9.97 -5.84
C GLY A 152 2.28 9.33 -6.38
N ASP A 153 3.18 8.84 -5.53
CA ASP A 153 4.34 8.05 -5.97
C ASP A 153 3.89 6.74 -6.63
N THR A 154 4.79 6.17 -7.41
CA THR A 154 4.62 4.83 -7.99
C THR A 154 5.73 3.91 -7.52
N LEU A 155 5.47 2.61 -7.52
CA LEU A 155 6.50 1.61 -7.26
C LEU A 155 6.29 0.33 -8.05
N GLU A 156 7.37 -0.42 -8.23
CA GLU A 156 7.37 -1.79 -8.72
C GLU A 156 8.11 -2.71 -7.74
N PHE A 157 7.63 -3.94 -7.61
CA PHE A 157 8.30 -4.98 -6.84
C PHE A 157 9.26 -5.74 -7.74
N VAL A 158 10.55 -5.73 -7.38
CA VAL A 158 11.60 -6.40 -8.14
C VAL A 158 11.95 -7.73 -7.46
N PRO A 159 11.60 -8.89 -8.06
CA PRO A 159 11.93 -10.18 -7.48
C PRO A 159 13.44 -10.37 -7.37
N VAL A 160 13.94 -10.62 -6.16
CA VAL A 160 15.35 -10.91 -5.90
C VAL A 160 15.50 -12.20 -5.08
N LYS A 161 16.63 -12.87 -5.23
CA LYS A 161 16.96 -14.04 -4.39
C LYS A 161 17.65 -13.55 -3.12
N ARG A 162 17.16 -13.96 -1.96
CA ARG A 162 17.85 -13.70 -0.71
C ARG A 162 19.16 -14.46 -0.72
N SER A 163 20.29 -13.77 -0.72
CA SER A 163 21.59 -14.42 -0.52
C SER A 163 21.57 -15.13 0.84
N LYS A 164 21.85 -16.43 0.87
CA LYS A 164 22.06 -17.14 2.15
C LYS A 164 23.26 -16.51 2.83
N GLN A 165 23.04 -15.84 3.95
CA GLN A 165 24.10 -15.52 4.90
C GLN A 165 24.54 -16.78 5.63
#